data_43654a5849ded59289263f05f78ccf8c
#
_entry.id   43654a5849ded59289263f05f78ccf8c
#
_cell.length_a   1.000
_cell.length_b   1.000
_cell.length_c   1.000
_cell.angle_alpha   90.00
_cell.angle_beta   90.00
_cell.angle_gamma   90.00
#
_symmetry.space_group_name_H-M   'P 1'
#
loop_
_entity.id
_entity.type
_entity.pdbx_description
1 polymer ?
#
loop_
_entity_poly.entity_id
_entity_poly.type
_entity_poly.pdbx_seq_one_letter_code
_entity_poly.pdbx_strand_id
1 'polypeptide(L)'
;MLDAISAEALKFKRHRATWGLVWIWPIGLTLIWLIAIAVELSGVGGEAGGDGRGGLTAAGWIADNVGFWGVPGDTFGRYIIGAFVAVVFAGEYGWNTWKLIVPHRARTSLIAAKYAIAFILLAIGFTLAALLFNLFGWLTDVITGDSIPAGITAGALLKAHGAGALAALPAVLLTIAYVSLAAILTRSTVAALVIGLVVTTIEQLFRTFAPMIEPSAPSLVGALYEVLPGYHVANVASFATEGRVLEIPFPSGTFSTSLGTSLAITGAWIVALVGLTFWSFRRQDIN
;
A
#
# COMPACT_ATOMS: atom_id res chain seq x y z
N MET A 1 21.16 -14.42 -9.05
CA MET A 1 19.98 -13.66 -8.59
C MET A 1 19.74 -13.87 -7.10
N LEU A 2 19.68 -15.11 -6.61
CA LEU A 2 19.45 -15.41 -5.18
C LEU A 2 20.49 -14.74 -4.26
N ASP A 3 21.78 -14.78 -4.61
CA ASP A 3 22.83 -14.12 -3.80
C ASP A 3 22.65 -12.59 -3.73
N ALA A 4 22.11 -11.95 -4.78
CA ALA A 4 21.83 -10.52 -4.74
C ALA A 4 20.66 -10.20 -3.80
N ILE A 5 19.61 -11.03 -3.83
CA ILE A 5 18.47 -10.91 -2.91
C ILE A 5 18.93 -11.16 -1.45
N SER A 6 19.76 -12.18 -1.22
CA SER A 6 20.29 -12.48 0.12
C SER A 6 21.16 -11.34 0.67
N ALA A 7 21.99 -10.73 -0.18
CA ALA A 7 22.81 -9.58 0.20
C ALA A 7 21.94 -8.36 0.57
N GLU A 8 20.93 -8.04 -0.25
CA GLU A 8 19.99 -6.96 0.05
C GLU A 8 19.17 -7.28 1.32
N ALA A 9 18.73 -8.53 1.52
CA ALA A 9 18.01 -8.95 2.71
C ALA A 9 18.86 -8.76 3.99
N LEU A 10 20.13 -9.15 3.96
CA LEU A 10 21.05 -8.96 5.08
C LEU A 10 21.28 -7.47 5.39
N LYS A 11 21.41 -6.63 4.37
CA LYS A 11 21.53 -5.19 4.50
C LYS A 11 20.30 -4.59 5.20
N PHE A 12 19.09 -4.91 4.69
CA PHE A 12 17.86 -4.34 5.21
C PHE A 12 17.38 -4.95 6.54
N LYS A 13 17.81 -6.17 6.90
CA LYS A 13 17.53 -6.78 8.20
C LYS A 13 17.94 -5.89 9.38
N ARG A 14 19.04 -5.12 9.26
CA ARG A 14 19.57 -4.24 10.30
C ARG A 14 19.44 -2.76 9.98
N HIS A 15 18.84 -2.42 8.84
CA HIS A 15 18.75 -1.03 8.41
C HIS A 15 17.69 -0.26 9.20
N ARG A 16 18.02 0.95 9.67
CA ARG A 16 17.09 1.79 10.46
C ARG A 16 15.78 2.10 9.72
N ALA A 17 15.83 2.28 8.39
CA ALA A 17 14.63 2.51 7.59
C ALA A 17 13.66 1.32 7.61
N THR A 18 14.15 0.07 7.69
CA THR A 18 13.29 -1.10 7.83
C THR A 18 12.53 -1.06 9.15
N TRP A 19 13.21 -0.72 10.24
CA TRP A 19 12.57 -0.58 11.55
C TRP A 19 11.58 0.60 11.58
N GLY A 20 11.95 1.74 11.01
CA GLY A 20 11.11 2.94 11.05
C GLY A 20 9.99 2.98 10.00
N LEU A 21 10.06 2.21 8.90
CA LEU A 21 9.11 2.33 7.78
C LEU A 21 8.37 1.02 7.45
N VAL A 22 8.91 -0.14 7.84
CA VAL A 22 8.24 -1.43 7.67
C VAL A 22 7.63 -1.88 9.00
N TRP A 23 8.44 -1.91 10.06
CA TRP A 23 8.00 -2.38 11.37
C TRP A 23 7.16 -1.35 12.13
N ILE A 24 7.07 -0.10 11.64
CA ILE A 24 6.15 0.90 12.21
C ILE A 24 4.70 0.39 12.20
N TRP A 25 4.30 -0.40 11.19
CA TRP A 25 2.93 -0.89 11.07
C TRP A 25 2.57 -1.83 12.22
N PRO A 26 3.24 -2.97 12.44
CA PRO A 26 2.91 -3.85 13.55
C PRO A 26 3.23 -3.25 14.92
N ILE A 27 4.36 -2.51 15.06
CA ILE A 27 4.75 -1.90 16.35
C ILE A 27 3.83 -0.73 16.69
N GLY A 28 3.61 0.19 15.74
CA GLY A 28 2.73 1.36 15.94
C GLY A 28 1.30 0.94 16.24
N LEU A 29 0.78 -0.04 15.50
CA LEU A 29 -0.53 -0.62 15.76
C LEU A 29 -0.63 -1.21 17.17
N THR A 30 0.38 -1.95 17.63
CA THR A 30 0.42 -2.50 18.98
C THR A 30 0.40 -1.41 20.04
N LEU A 31 1.20 -0.35 19.85
CA LEU A 31 1.25 0.78 20.78
C LEU A 31 -0.09 1.54 20.82
N ILE A 32 -0.69 1.80 19.66
CA ILE A 32 -2.00 2.46 19.57
C ILE A 32 -3.05 1.61 20.29
N TRP A 33 -3.07 0.30 20.05
CA TRP A 33 -4.01 -0.59 20.71
C TRP A 33 -3.81 -0.63 22.24
N LEU A 34 -2.56 -0.70 22.73
CA LEU A 34 -2.28 -0.68 24.17
C LEU A 34 -2.78 0.62 24.82
N ILE A 35 -2.61 1.76 24.15
CA ILE A 35 -3.13 3.05 24.63
C ILE A 35 -4.67 3.04 24.63
N ALA A 36 -5.28 2.59 23.53
CA ALA A 36 -6.73 2.56 23.40
C ALA A 36 -7.38 1.69 24.48
N ILE A 37 -6.88 0.49 24.70
CA ILE A 37 -7.42 -0.42 25.74
C ILE A 37 -7.16 0.11 27.16
N ALA A 38 -6.04 0.78 27.41
CA ALA A 38 -5.77 1.40 28.70
C ALA A 38 -6.74 2.56 29.00
N VAL A 39 -7.06 3.37 27.99
CA VAL A 39 -8.07 4.45 28.09
C VAL A 39 -9.46 3.86 28.36
N GLU A 40 -9.85 2.81 27.62
CA GLU A 40 -11.12 2.12 27.81
C GLU A 40 -11.26 1.58 29.25
N LEU A 41 -10.27 0.85 29.73
CA LEU A 41 -10.26 0.28 31.09
C LEU A 41 -10.20 1.33 32.20
N SER A 42 -9.68 2.53 31.92
CA SER A 42 -9.63 3.64 32.90
C SER A 42 -10.96 4.35 33.11
N GLY A 43 -11.94 4.11 32.24
CA GLY A 43 -13.23 4.80 32.26
C GLY A 43 -13.16 6.29 31.87
N VAL A 44 -11.99 6.79 31.46
CA VAL A 44 -11.81 8.21 31.08
C VAL A 44 -12.55 8.55 29.78
N GLY A 45 -12.84 7.54 28.94
CA GLY A 45 -13.46 7.71 27.63
C GLY A 45 -14.97 8.01 27.65
N GLY A 46 -15.65 7.93 28.80
CA GLY A 46 -17.10 8.03 28.90
C GLY A 46 -17.82 6.93 28.10
N GLU A 47 -19.14 6.89 28.11
CA GLU A 47 -19.96 5.87 27.40
C GLU A 47 -19.85 5.91 25.85
N ALA A 48 -18.88 6.62 25.30
CA ALA A 48 -18.72 6.77 23.85
C ALA A 48 -18.26 5.48 23.13
N GLY A 49 -17.85 4.43 23.85
CA GLY A 49 -17.35 3.18 23.27
C GLY A 49 -18.35 2.02 23.17
N GLY A 50 -19.48 2.09 23.87
CA GLY A 50 -20.37 0.93 24.06
C GLY A 50 -21.34 0.58 22.92
N ASP A 51 -21.63 1.47 22.01
CA ASP A 51 -22.77 1.29 21.05
C ASP A 51 -22.39 0.84 19.63
N GLY A 52 -21.11 0.68 19.30
CA GLY A 52 -20.72 0.42 17.90
C GLY A 52 -20.64 -1.05 17.49
N ARG A 53 -20.28 -1.97 18.39
CA ARG A 53 -19.98 -3.36 18.05
C ARG A 53 -21.04 -4.38 18.47
N GLY A 54 -21.86 -4.06 19.43
CA GLY A 54 -22.86 -4.97 20.03
C GLY A 54 -24.00 -5.47 19.14
N GLY A 55 -24.05 -5.08 17.87
CA GLY A 55 -25.07 -5.51 16.91
C GLY A 55 -24.52 -5.96 15.56
N LEU A 56 -23.20 -6.16 15.44
CA LEU A 56 -22.58 -6.54 14.17
C LEU A 56 -22.99 -7.94 13.75
N THR A 57 -23.25 -8.11 12.46
CA THR A 57 -23.30 -9.43 11.84
C THR A 57 -21.90 -10.05 11.77
N ALA A 58 -21.80 -11.38 11.62
CA ALA A 58 -20.50 -12.04 11.44
C ALA A 58 -19.70 -11.44 10.26
N ALA A 59 -20.39 -11.08 9.17
CA ALA A 59 -19.76 -10.45 8.01
C ALA A 59 -19.23 -9.04 8.32
N GLY A 60 -20.00 -8.22 9.04
CA GLY A 60 -19.60 -6.89 9.49
C GLY A 60 -18.38 -6.97 10.41
N TRP A 61 -18.45 -7.84 11.42
CA TRP A 61 -17.34 -8.06 12.34
C TRP A 61 -16.03 -8.47 11.61
N ILE A 62 -16.14 -9.40 10.65
CA ILE A 62 -14.98 -9.81 9.85
C ILE A 62 -14.46 -8.62 9.03
N ALA A 63 -15.33 -7.85 8.37
CA ALA A 63 -14.94 -6.70 7.56
C ALA A 63 -14.17 -5.66 8.38
N ASP A 64 -14.66 -5.34 9.58
CA ASP A 64 -14.00 -4.40 10.48
C ASP A 64 -12.63 -4.92 10.94
N ASN A 65 -12.54 -6.19 11.31
CA ASN A 65 -11.31 -6.79 11.82
C ASN A 65 -10.24 -7.06 10.75
N VAL A 66 -10.58 -7.06 9.46
CA VAL A 66 -9.61 -7.13 8.35
C VAL A 66 -9.34 -5.77 7.70
N GLY A 67 -9.95 -4.70 8.20
CA GLY A 67 -9.92 -3.35 7.62
C GLY A 67 -8.52 -2.75 7.44
N PHE A 68 -7.52 -3.26 8.16
CA PHE A 68 -6.12 -2.83 8.00
C PHE A 68 -5.59 -2.97 6.56
N TRP A 69 -6.12 -3.89 5.76
CA TRP A 69 -5.73 -4.02 4.36
C TRP A 69 -6.08 -2.80 3.49
N GLY A 70 -6.91 -1.89 3.96
CA GLY A 70 -7.15 -0.60 3.32
C GLY A 70 -5.94 0.34 3.39
N VAL A 71 -5.13 0.24 4.45
CA VAL A 71 -4.01 1.15 4.72
C VAL A 71 -2.98 1.21 3.58
N PRO A 72 -2.52 0.10 2.97
CA PRO A 72 -1.58 0.16 1.85
C PRO A 72 -2.12 0.88 0.61
N GLY A 73 -3.45 0.94 0.44
CA GLY A 73 -4.12 1.66 -0.65
C GLY A 73 -4.40 3.13 -0.33
N ASP A 74 -4.40 3.48 0.96
CA ASP A 74 -4.61 4.84 1.41
C ASP A 74 -3.39 5.75 1.16
N THR A 75 -3.65 7.04 1.07
CA THR A 75 -2.63 8.05 0.78
C THR A 75 -1.48 8.02 1.78
N PHE A 76 -1.79 7.96 3.09
CA PHE A 76 -0.76 7.91 4.13
C PHE A 76 0.06 6.61 4.07
N GLY A 77 -0.60 5.48 3.88
CA GLY A 77 0.08 4.18 3.71
C GLY A 77 1.04 4.21 2.54
N ARG A 78 0.62 4.77 1.39
CA ARG A 78 1.46 4.93 0.21
C ARG A 78 2.64 5.87 0.44
N TYR A 79 2.51 6.89 1.30
CA TYR A 79 3.64 7.75 1.68
C TYR A 79 4.72 6.97 2.42
N ILE A 80 4.35 6.14 3.38
CA ILE A 80 5.31 5.30 4.12
C ILE A 80 5.95 4.26 3.19
N ILE A 81 5.16 3.62 2.31
CA ILE A 81 5.68 2.71 1.28
C ILE A 81 6.70 3.46 0.42
N GLY A 82 6.36 4.64 -0.07
CA GLY A 82 7.23 5.48 -0.91
C GLY A 82 8.53 5.85 -0.20
N ALA A 83 8.46 6.22 1.08
CA ALA A 83 9.65 6.52 1.88
C ALA A 83 10.59 5.32 1.97
N PHE A 84 10.06 4.13 2.23
CA PHE A 84 10.85 2.90 2.27
C PHE A 84 11.49 2.58 0.90
N VAL A 85 10.71 2.65 -0.17
CA VAL A 85 11.18 2.38 -1.54
C VAL A 85 12.25 3.38 -1.95
N ALA A 86 12.10 4.67 -1.61
CA ALA A 86 13.10 5.70 -1.88
C ALA A 86 14.45 5.34 -1.22
N VAL A 87 14.44 4.86 0.02
CA VAL A 87 15.67 4.39 0.71
C VAL A 87 16.24 3.14 0.03
N VAL A 88 15.41 2.18 -0.36
CA VAL A 88 15.86 0.94 -1.00
C VAL A 88 16.56 1.22 -2.33
N PHE A 89 16.02 2.11 -3.16
CA PHE A 89 16.53 2.36 -4.52
C PHE A 89 17.57 3.47 -4.59
N ALA A 90 17.41 4.54 -3.81
CA ALA A 90 18.32 5.68 -3.87
C ALA A 90 19.44 5.68 -2.82
N GLY A 91 19.36 4.85 -1.79
CA GLY A 91 20.37 4.82 -0.70
C GLY A 91 21.80 4.58 -1.19
N GLU A 92 21.97 3.74 -2.21
CA GLU A 92 23.29 3.45 -2.79
C GLU A 92 23.96 4.68 -3.45
N TYR A 93 23.16 5.62 -3.96
CA TYR A 93 23.70 6.85 -4.53
C TYR A 93 24.24 7.77 -3.42
N GLY A 94 23.53 7.89 -2.31
CA GLY A 94 23.95 8.69 -1.17
C GLY A 94 25.24 8.18 -0.53
N TRP A 95 25.45 6.87 -0.52
CA TRP A 95 26.65 6.23 0.04
C TRP A 95 27.73 5.94 -0.99
N ASN A 96 27.49 6.26 -2.27
CA ASN A 96 28.39 6.01 -3.39
C ASN A 96 28.80 4.54 -3.56
N THR A 97 27.95 3.61 -3.10
CA THR A 97 28.23 2.17 -3.08
C THR A 97 28.00 1.49 -4.42
N TRP A 98 27.27 2.13 -5.34
CA TRP A 98 27.09 1.59 -6.70
C TRP A 98 28.40 1.32 -7.41
N LYS A 99 29.44 2.15 -7.22
CA LYS A 99 30.78 1.96 -7.80
C LYS A 99 31.43 0.64 -7.37
N LEU A 100 31.12 0.17 -6.17
CA LEU A 100 31.68 -1.08 -5.63
C LEU A 100 30.90 -2.31 -6.09
N ILE A 101 29.59 -2.17 -6.34
CA ILE A 101 28.70 -3.31 -6.57
C ILE A 101 28.54 -3.61 -8.07
N VAL A 102 28.38 -2.57 -8.90
CA VAL A 102 28.10 -2.70 -10.34
C VAL A 102 29.18 -3.46 -11.12
N PRO A 103 30.50 -3.33 -10.84
CA PRO A 103 31.51 -4.11 -11.56
C PRO A 103 31.38 -5.62 -11.34
N HIS A 104 30.78 -6.05 -10.24
CA HIS A 104 30.75 -7.46 -9.82
C HIS A 104 29.43 -8.17 -10.11
N ARG A 105 28.37 -7.44 -10.54
CA ARG A 105 27.03 -7.99 -10.72
C ARG A 105 26.29 -7.34 -11.89
N ALA A 106 25.47 -8.13 -12.59
CA ALA A 106 24.62 -7.61 -13.66
C ALA A 106 23.64 -6.55 -13.11
N ARG A 107 23.57 -5.39 -13.75
CA ARG A 107 22.72 -4.26 -13.37
C ARG A 107 21.24 -4.66 -13.22
N THR A 108 20.76 -5.53 -14.11
CA THR A 108 19.39 -6.05 -14.04
C THR A 108 19.14 -6.88 -12.79
N SER A 109 20.11 -7.71 -12.39
CA SER A 109 20.01 -8.53 -11.16
C SER A 109 19.97 -7.67 -9.89
N LEU A 110 20.70 -6.55 -9.87
CA LEU A 110 20.73 -5.62 -8.74
C LEU A 110 19.37 -4.93 -8.57
N ILE A 111 18.80 -4.39 -9.66
CA ILE A 111 17.48 -3.74 -9.61
C ILE A 111 16.40 -4.76 -9.29
N ALA A 112 16.43 -5.96 -9.87
CA ALA A 112 15.45 -7.01 -9.56
C ALA A 112 15.51 -7.43 -8.08
N ALA A 113 16.71 -7.51 -7.49
CA ALA A 113 16.86 -7.79 -6.05
C ALA A 113 16.26 -6.70 -5.17
N LYS A 114 16.38 -5.42 -5.56
CA LYS A 114 15.75 -4.29 -4.84
C LYS A 114 14.23 -4.33 -4.90
N TYR A 115 13.66 -4.63 -6.08
CA TYR A 115 12.21 -4.84 -6.19
C TYR A 115 11.73 -6.00 -5.32
N ALA A 116 12.42 -7.14 -5.37
CA ALA A 116 12.08 -8.31 -4.58
C ALA A 116 12.11 -8.02 -3.09
N ILE A 117 13.18 -7.39 -2.59
CA ILE A 117 13.32 -7.12 -1.16
C ILE A 117 12.32 -6.06 -0.68
N ALA A 118 12.08 -5.01 -1.48
CA ALA A 118 11.10 -4.00 -1.15
C ALA A 118 9.70 -4.62 -1.03
N PHE A 119 9.30 -5.43 -2.00
CA PHE A 119 8.01 -6.11 -1.97
C PHE A 119 7.90 -7.11 -0.81
N ILE A 120 8.89 -7.97 -0.61
CA ILE A 120 8.86 -9.00 0.44
C ILE A 120 8.76 -8.35 1.84
N LEU A 121 9.56 -7.34 2.13
CA LEU A 121 9.54 -6.69 3.44
C LEU A 121 8.22 -5.96 3.70
N LEU A 122 7.68 -5.24 2.71
CA LEU A 122 6.37 -4.61 2.82
C LEU A 122 5.25 -5.64 2.98
N ALA A 123 5.27 -6.73 2.20
CA ALA A 123 4.30 -7.80 2.32
C ALA A 123 4.31 -8.44 3.71
N ILE A 124 5.51 -8.72 4.28
CA ILE A 124 5.65 -9.24 5.64
C ILE A 124 5.10 -8.23 6.66
N GLY A 125 5.51 -6.95 6.55
CA GLY A 125 5.08 -5.91 7.49
C GLY A 125 3.57 -5.71 7.50
N PHE A 126 2.94 -5.60 6.33
CA PHE A 126 1.49 -5.44 6.20
C PHE A 126 0.71 -6.70 6.61
N THR A 127 1.19 -7.89 6.24
CA THR A 127 0.52 -9.14 6.66
C THR A 127 0.55 -9.27 8.18
N LEU A 128 1.70 -9.04 8.81
CA LEU A 128 1.81 -9.09 10.26
C LEU A 128 0.92 -8.06 10.94
N ALA A 129 0.89 -6.82 10.43
CA ALA A 129 0.04 -5.77 10.96
C ALA A 129 -1.46 -6.10 10.80
N ALA A 130 -1.87 -6.63 9.64
CA ALA A 130 -3.26 -7.04 9.42
C ALA A 130 -3.70 -8.18 10.36
N LEU A 131 -2.82 -9.15 10.61
CA LEU A 131 -3.10 -10.24 11.56
C LEU A 131 -3.17 -9.73 13.00
N LEU A 132 -2.29 -8.80 13.38
CA LEU A 132 -2.33 -8.14 14.69
C LEU A 132 -3.59 -7.28 14.85
N PHE A 133 -3.99 -6.58 13.81
CA PHE A 133 -5.22 -5.78 13.83
C PHE A 133 -6.45 -6.64 14.10
N ASN A 134 -6.55 -7.79 13.41
CA ASN A 134 -7.61 -8.78 13.67
C ASN A 134 -7.54 -9.33 15.10
N LEU A 135 -6.34 -9.72 15.57
CA LEU A 135 -6.15 -10.20 16.93
C LEU A 135 -6.55 -9.16 17.97
N PHE A 136 -6.15 -7.91 17.79
CA PHE A 136 -6.46 -6.82 18.72
C PHE A 136 -7.94 -6.48 18.73
N GLY A 137 -8.63 -6.52 17.59
CA GLY A 137 -10.07 -6.38 17.52
C GLY A 137 -10.78 -7.46 18.35
N TRP A 138 -10.39 -8.72 18.15
CA TRP A 138 -10.92 -9.83 18.94
C TRP A 138 -10.62 -9.70 20.43
N LEU A 139 -9.38 -9.33 20.81
CA LEU A 139 -8.99 -9.13 22.22
C LEU A 139 -9.77 -7.97 22.85
N THR A 140 -10.01 -6.90 22.12
CA THR A 140 -10.83 -5.77 22.61
C THR A 140 -12.22 -6.27 22.98
N ASP A 141 -12.90 -6.97 22.07
CA ASP A 141 -14.25 -7.50 22.34
C ASP A 141 -14.29 -8.41 23.58
N VAL A 142 -13.27 -9.27 23.74
CA VAL A 142 -13.17 -10.13 24.92
C VAL A 142 -12.93 -9.34 26.23
N ILE A 143 -12.12 -8.29 26.19
CA ILE A 143 -11.77 -7.47 27.36
C ILE A 143 -12.94 -6.56 27.77
N THR A 144 -13.63 -5.96 26.79
CA THR A 144 -14.77 -5.08 27.05
C THR A 144 -16.07 -5.84 27.34
N GLY A 145 -16.11 -7.13 27.07
CA GLY A 145 -17.31 -7.96 27.23
C GLY A 145 -18.30 -7.83 26.07
N ASP A 146 -17.87 -7.29 24.94
CA ASP A 146 -18.69 -7.19 23.74
C ASP A 146 -19.01 -8.58 23.15
N SER A 147 -20.21 -8.70 22.56
CA SER A 147 -20.62 -9.97 21.98
C SER A 147 -19.95 -10.23 20.64
N ILE A 148 -19.16 -11.30 20.55
CA ILE A 148 -18.61 -11.77 19.28
C ILE A 148 -19.72 -12.52 18.51
N PRO A 149 -20.04 -12.13 17.27
CA PRO A 149 -21.11 -12.75 16.51
C PRO A 149 -20.88 -14.25 16.26
N ALA A 150 -21.95 -15.05 16.34
CA ALA A 150 -21.89 -16.45 15.96
C ALA A 150 -21.64 -16.62 14.44
N GLY A 151 -20.97 -17.70 14.05
CA GLY A 151 -20.74 -18.03 12.63
C GLY A 151 -19.42 -17.52 12.05
N ILE A 152 -18.55 -16.89 12.86
CA ILE A 152 -17.20 -16.55 12.43
C ILE A 152 -16.38 -17.84 12.35
N THR A 153 -15.80 -18.10 11.18
CA THR A 153 -14.96 -19.28 10.94
C THR A 153 -13.56 -18.86 10.49
N ALA A 154 -12.56 -19.68 10.77
CA ALA A 154 -11.19 -19.48 10.27
C ALA A 154 -11.14 -19.37 8.74
N GLY A 155 -11.97 -20.15 8.03
CA GLY A 155 -12.08 -20.07 6.57
C GLY A 155 -12.61 -18.72 6.07
N ALA A 156 -13.61 -18.13 6.75
CA ALA A 156 -14.15 -16.83 6.40
C ALA A 156 -13.11 -15.71 6.66
N LEU A 157 -12.40 -15.77 7.77
CA LEU A 157 -11.31 -14.83 8.08
C LEU A 157 -10.17 -14.94 7.06
N LEU A 158 -9.72 -16.14 6.74
CA LEU A 158 -8.65 -16.35 5.75
C LEU A 158 -9.06 -15.83 4.37
N LYS A 159 -10.30 -16.08 3.95
CA LYS A 159 -10.84 -15.54 2.70
C LYS A 159 -10.87 -14.02 2.70
N ALA A 160 -11.29 -13.39 3.81
CA ALA A 160 -11.35 -11.94 3.94
C ALA A 160 -9.94 -11.31 3.95
N HIS A 161 -8.97 -11.88 4.67
CA HIS A 161 -7.58 -11.46 4.59
C HIS A 161 -6.99 -11.61 3.19
N GLY A 162 -7.29 -12.72 2.49
CA GLY A 162 -6.87 -12.94 1.10
C GLY A 162 -7.44 -11.88 0.14
N ALA A 163 -8.73 -11.57 0.27
CA ALA A 163 -9.39 -10.52 -0.52
C ALA A 163 -8.77 -9.15 -0.24
N GLY A 164 -8.55 -8.80 1.04
CA GLY A 164 -7.92 -7.55 1.44
C GLY A 164 -6.48 -7.42 0.92
N ALA A 165 -5.68 -8.49 1.01
CA ALA A 165 -4.33 -8.52 0.47
C ALA A 165 -4.31 -8.31 -1.06
N LEU A 166 -5.23 -8.96 -1.79
CA LEU A 166 -5.40 -8.77 -3.24
C LEU A 166 -5.84 -7.35 -3.58
N ALA A 167 -6.72 -6.75 -2.78
CA ALA A 167 -7.15 -5.37 -2.94
C ALA A 167 -6.00 -4.36 -2.76
N ALA A 168 -5.11 -4.61 -1.81
CA ALA A 168 -3.97 -3.75 -1.51
C ALA A 168 -2.84 -3.86 -2.56
N LEU A 169 -2.70 -5.01 -3.21
CA LEU A 169 -1.57 -5.35 -4.07
C LEU A 169 -1.32 -4.34 -5.21
N PRO A 170 -2.33 -3.89 -6.00
CA PRO A 170 -2.11 -2.93 -7.08
C PRO A 170 -1.54 -1.59 -6.59
N ALA A 171 -2.03 -1.07 -5.47
CA ALA A 171 -1.56 0.18 -4.89
C ALA A 171 -0.11 0.07 -4.40
N VAL A 172 0.26 -1.03 -3.75
CA VAL A 172 1.64 -1.30 -3.30
C VAL A 172 2.57 -1.38 -4.49
N LEU A 173 2.25 -2.20 -5.51
CA LEU A 173 3.09 -2.37 -6.70
C LEU A 173 3.26 -1.08 -7.49
N LEU A 174 2.18 -0.31 -7.67
CA LEU A 174 2.22 0.96 -8.37
C LEU A 174 3.09 1.99 -7.62
N THR A 175 2.95 2.06 -6.29
CA THR A 175 3.78 2.96 -5.47
C THR A 175 5.26 2.58 -5.51
N ILE A 176 5.58 1.28 -5.45
CA ILE A 176 6.95 0.79 -5.65
C ILE A 176 7.47 1.22 -7.03
N ALA A 177 6.67 1.08 -8.09
CA ALA A 177 7.06 1.41 -9.45
C ALA A 177 7.31 2.91 -9.65
N TYR A 178 6.46 3.79 -9.13
CA TYR A 178 6.65 5.25 -9.21
C TYR A 178 7.94 5.68 -8.51
N VAL A 179 8.07 5.28 -7.25
CA VAL A 179 9.17 5.78 -6.41
C VAL A 179 10.50 5.19 -6.83
N SER A 180 10.53 3.92 -7.29
CA SER A 180 11.77 3.32 -7.81
C SER A 180 12.26 4.04 -9.07
N LEU A 181 11.35 4.39 -10.00
CA LEU A 181 11.71 5.19 -11.17
C LEU A 181 12.23 6.57 -10.77
N ALA A 182 11.52 7.27 -9.90
CA ALA A 182 11.95 8.57 -9.38
C ALA A 182 13.34 8.49 -8.71
N ALA A 183 13.59 7.45 -7.91
CA ALA A 183 14.87 7.21 -7.24
C ALA A 183 16.04 7.01 -8.23
N ILE A 184 15.81 6.22 -9.27
CA ILE A 184 16.82 5.98 -10.30
C ILE A 184 17.10 7.23 -11.14
N LEU A 185 16.06 7.99 -11.50
CA LEU A 185 16.21 9.20 -12.31
C LEU A 185 16.87 10.35 -11.53
N THR A 186 16.47 10.57 -10.29
CA THR A 186 16.97 11.69 -9.48
C THR A 186 18.26 11.37 -8.72
N ARG A 187 18.57 10.10 -8.51
CA ARG A 187 19.71 9.62 -7.70
C ARG A 187 19.69 10.17 -6.25
N SER A 188 18.51 10.56 -5.77
CA SER A 188 18.32 11.22 -4.49
C SER A 188 17.14 10.61 -3.74
N THR A 189 17.36 10.18 -2.50
CA THR A 189 16.31 9.64 -1.63
C THR A 189 15.23 10.69 -1.36
N VAL A 190 15.63 11.94 -1.09
CA VAL A 190 14.70 13.03 -0.80
C VAL A 190 13.84 13.37 -2.02
N ALA A 191 14.49 13.54 -3.19
CA ALA A 191 13.75 13.84 -4.42
C ALA A 191 12.80 12.70 -4.82
N ALA A 192 13.22 11.44 -4.69
CA ALA A 192 12.36 10.29 -4.95
C ALA A 192 11.14 10.25 -4.02
N LEU A 193 11.36 10.52 -2.73
CA LEU A 193 10.28 10.62 -1.75
C LEU A 193 9.29 11.74 -2.12
N VAL A 194 9.79 12.95 -2.37
CA VAL A 194 8.94 14.10 -2.72
C VAL A 194 8.12 13.82 -3.98
N ILE A 195 8.73 13.27 -5.04
CA ILE A 195 8.01 12.90 -6.26
C ILE A 195 6.93 11.85 -5.95
N GLY A 196 7.26 10.83 -5.15
CA GLY A 196 6.29 9.82 -4.73
C GLY A 196 5.11 10.40 -3.97
N LEU A 197 5.36 11.31 -3.02
CA LEU A 197 4.33 12.03 -2.27
C LEU A 197 3.44 12.86 -3.22
N VAL A 198 4.05 13.63 -4.11
CA VAL A 198 3.33 14.51 -5.06
C VAL A 198 2.43 13.67 -5.98
N VAL A 199 2.96 12.61 -6.59
CA VAL A 199 2.18 11.75 -7.49
C VAL A 199 0.99 11.12 -6.75
N THR A 200 1.23 10.55 -5.57
CA THR A 200 0.16 9.94 -4.76
C THR A 200 -0.89 10.97 -4.33
N THR A 201 -0.45 12.18 -3.95
CA THR A 201 -1.36 13.27 -3.59
C THR A 201 -2.19 13.72 -4.78
N ILE A 202 -1.58 13.91 -5.94
CA ILE A 202 -2.30 14.30 -7.18
C ILE A 202 -3.33 13.25 -7.57
N GLU A 203 -3.00 11.96 -7.51
CA GLU A 203 -3.98 10.88 -7.76
C GLU A 203 -5.17 10.97 -6.80
N GLN A 204 -4.93 11.20 -5.52
CA GLN A 204 -5.99 11.32 -4.51
C GLN A 204 -6.83 12.58 -4.73
N LEU A 205 -6.18 13.73 -4.95
CA LEU A 205 -6.89 15.00 -5.19
C LEU A 205 -7.72 14.91 -6.47
N PHE A 206 -7.15 14.35 -7.54
CA PHE A 206 -7.89 14.17 -8.78
C PHE A 206 -9.14 13.32 -8.55
N ARG A 207 -9.04 12.17 -7.90
CA ARG A 207 -10.19 11.31 -7.61
C ARG A 207 -11.24 12.02 -6.76
N THR A 208 -10.84 12.85 -5.79
CA THR A 208 -11.75 13.57 -4.89
C THR A 208 -12.46 14.74 -5.60
N PHE A 209 -11.72 15.50 -6.43
CA PHE A 209 -12.24 16.73 -7.02
C PHE A 209 -12.73 16.59 -8.46
N ALA A 210 -12.43 15.49 -9.14
CA ALA A 210 -12.88 15.28 -10.51
C ALA A 210 -14.39 15.38 -10.71
N PRO A 211 -15.27 14.88 -9.80
CA PRO A 211 -16.71 15.09 -9.95
C PRO A 211 -17.14 16.55 -9.90
N MET A 212 -16.36 17.43 -9.24
CA MET A 212 -16.63 18.87 -9.19
C MET A 212 -16.17 19.60 -10.47
N ILE A 213 -15.13 19.07 -11.13
CA ILE A 213 -14.53 19.65 -12.34
C ILE A 213 -15.24 19.14 -13.59
N GLU A 214 -15.81 17.94 -13.53
CA GLU A 214 -16.43 17.24 -14.67
C GLU A 214 -17.46 18.08 -15.44
N PRO A 215 -18.37 18.85 -14.80
CA PRO A 215 -19.34 19.67 -15.54
C PRO A 215 -18.69 20.70 -16.46
N SER A 216 -17.49 21.17 -16.13
CA SER A 216 -16.74 22.16 -16.91
C SER A 216 -15.87 21.54 -18.02
N ALA A 217 -15.49 20.26 -17.88
CA ALA A 217 -14.59 19.57 -18.80
C ALA A 217 -14.87 18.05 -18.87
N PRO A 218 -16.09 17.63 -19.27
CA PRO A 218 -16.51 16.22 -19.13
C PRO A 218 -15.64 15.26 -19.96
N SER A 219 -15.30 15.62 -21.20
CA SER A 219 -14.45 14.78 -22.06
C SER A 219 -13.02 14.61 -21.51
N LEU A 220 -12.46 15.67 -20.93
CA LEU A 220 -11.12 15.62 -20.33
C LEU A 220 -11.12 14.76 -19.08
N VAL A 221 -12.08 14.97 -18.17
CA VAL A 221 -12.19 14.18 -16.94
C VAL A 221 -12.42 12.71 -17.26
N GLY A 222 -13.33 12.40 -18.19
CA GLY A 222 -13.57 11.03 -18.65
C GLY A 222 -12.30 10.38 -19.20
N ALA A 223 -11.59 11.04 -20.12
CA ALA A 223 -10.34 10.53 -20.69
C ALA A 223 -9.25 10.30 -19.61
N LEU A 224 -9.14 11.19 -18.62
CA LEU A 224 -8.20 11.02 -17.53
C LEU A 224 -8.57 9.82 -16.63
N TYR A 225 -9.86 9.59 -16.37
CA TYR A 225 -10.30 8.40 -15.62
C TYR A 225 -10.05 7.10 -16.38
N GLU A 226 -10.13 7.12 -17.72
CA GLU A 226 -9.84 5.95 -18.55
C GLU A 226 -8.35 5.59 -18.58
N VAL A 227 -7.44 6.57 -18.41
CA VAL A 227 -5.99 6.35 -18.61
C VAL A 227 -5.22 6.32 -17.29
N LEU A 228 -5.58 7.17 -16.32
CA LEU A 228 -4.83 7.27 -15.06
C LEU A 228 -5.10 6.07 -14.14
N PRO A 229 -4.06 5.55 -13.45
CA PRO A 229 -4.19 4.32 -12.69
C PRO A 229 -5.00 4.46 -11.40
N GLY A 230 -5.21 5.67 -10.89
CA GLY A 230 -5.83 5.91 -9.58
C GLY A 230 -7.24 5.30 -9.44
N TYR A 231 -8.10 5.49 -10.45
CA TYR A 231 -9.42 4.85 -10.48
C TYR A 231 -9.31 3.33 -10.60
N HIS A 232 -8.46 2.85 -11.50
CA HIS A 232 -8.34 1.41 -11.80
C HIS A 232 -7.81 0.61 -10.61
N VAL A 233 -6.89 1.16 -9.84
CA VAL A 233 -6.42 0.59 -8.56
C VAL A 233 -7.58 0.47 -7.57
N ALA A 234 -8.39 1.52 -7.42
CA ALA A 234 -9.54 1.50 -6.53
C ALA A 234 -10.64 0.54 -7.02
N ASN A 235 -10.85 0.43 -8.34
CA ASN A 235 -11.80 -0.52 -8.92
C ASN A 235 -11.40 -1.97 -8.69
N VAL A 236 -10.11 -2.30 -8.82
CA VAL A 236 -9.59 -3.65 -8.49
C VAL A 236 -9.77 -3.93 -7.00
N ALA A 237 -9.53 -2.95 -6.13
CA ALA A 237 -9.74 -3.10 -4.70
C ALA A 237 -11.22 -3.33 -4.35
N SER A 238 -12.16 -2.55 -4.90
CA SER A 238 -13.60 -2.72 -4.73
C SER A 238 -14.05 -4.11 -5.18
N PHE A 239 -13.58 -4.57 -6.34
CA PHE A 239 -13.94 -5.90 -6.82
C PHE A 239 -13.40 -7.03 -5.93
N ALA A 240 -12.18 -6.88 -5.40
CA ALA A 240 -11.59 -7.90 -4.53
C ALA A 240 -12.31 -8.01 -3.17
N THR A 241 -12.81 -6.90 -2.63
CA THR A 241 -13.47 -6.85 -1.31
C THR A 241 -14.98 -6.97 -1.38
N GLU A 242 -15.61 -6.34 -2.37
CA GLU A 242 -17.08 -6.23 -2.46
C GLU A 242 -17.68 -7.08 -3.61
N GLY A 243 -16.85 -7.61 -4.50
CA GLY A 243 -17.30 -8.40 -5.65
C GLY A 243 -17.95 -7.58 -6.76
N ARG A 244 -17.83 -6.24 -6.72
CA ARG A 244 -18.44 -5.33 -7.69
C ARG A 244 -17.46 -4.29 -8.19
N VAL A 245 -17.69 -3.78 -9.40
CA VAL A 245 -16.93 -2.66 -9.96
C VAL A 245 -17.25 -1.36 -9.20
N LEU A 246 -16.24 -0.51 -9.11
CA LEU A 246 -16.38 0.82 -8.51
C LEU A 246 -17.12 1.74 -9.47
N GLU A 247 -18.21 2.32 -9.01
CA GLU A 247 -18.98 3.31 -9.72
C GLU A 247 -18.72 4.70 -9.14
N ILE A 248 -18.33 5.65 -10.01
CA ILE A 248 -18.12 7.05 -9.62
C ILE A 248 -19.29 7.88 -10.18
N PRO A 249 -20.11 8.47 -9.32
CA PRO A 249 -21.18 9.36 -9.78
C PRO A 249 -20.59 10.69 -10.26
N PHE A 250 -20.87 11.04 -11.49
CA PHE A 250 -20.63 12.37 -12.07
C PHE A 250 -21.94 13.08 -12.31
N PRO A 251 -21.97 14.42 -12.37
CA PRO A 251 -23.16 15.16 -12.76
C PRO A 251 -23.72 14.78 -14.14
N SER A 252 -22.87 14.35 -15.08
CA SER A 252 -23.29 13.89 -16.42
C SER A 252 -23.71 12.42 -16.48
N GLY A 253 -23.49 11.64 -15.44
CA GLY A 253 -23.77 10.20 -15.39
C GLY A 253 -22.80 9.44 -14.51
N THR A 254 -22.80 8.12 -14.59
CA THR A 254 -21.92 7.27 -13.78
C THR A 254 -20.76 6.76 -14.61
N PHE A 255 -19.54 6.96 -14.12
CA PHE A 255 -18.34 6.36 -14.70
C PHE A 255 -18.05 5.00 -14.04
N SER A 256 -17.88 3.97 -14.87
CA SER A 256 -17.42 2.66 -14.43
C SER A 256 -16.70 1.93 -15.56
N THR A 257 -15.77 1.05 -15.24
CA THR A 257 -15.10 0.17 -16.21
C THR A 257 -15.03 -1.26 -15.71
N SER A 258 -14.84 -2.20 -16.62
CA SER A 258 -14.71 -3.61 -16.26
C SER A 258 -13.44 -3.87 -15.40
N LEU A 259 -13.48 -4.93 -14.58
CA LEU A 259 -12.30 -5.40 -13.85
C LEU A 259 -11.13 -5.70 -14.81
N GLY A 260 -11.42 -6.33 -15.97
CA GLY A 260 -10.38 -6.66 -16.95
C GLY A 260 -9.67 -5.42 -17.49
N THR A 261 -10.42 -4.36 -17.81
CA THR A 261 -9.86 -3.07 -18.23
C THR A 261 -8.99 -2.46 -17.13
N SER A 262 -9.47 -2.48 -15.88
CA SER A 262 -8.72 -1.92 -14.74
C SER A 262 -7.42 -2.69 -14.47
N LEU A 263 -7.43 -4.01 -14.55
CA LEU A 263 -6.22 -4.83 -14.44
C LEU A 263 -5.23 -4.55 -15.58
N ALA A 264 -5.72 -4.42 -16.83
CA ALA A 264 -4.88 -4.14 -17.98
C ALA A 264 -4.19 -2.77 -17.87
N ILE A 265 -4.93 -1.72 -17.50
CA ILE A 265 -4.37 -0.37 -17.37
C ILE A 265 -3.40 -0.28 -16.19
N THR A 266 -3.78 -0.80 -15.02
CA THR A 266 -2.87 -0.84 -13.85
C THR A 266 -1.60 -1.64 -14.15
N GLY A 267 -1.76 -2.80 -14.79
CA GLY A 267 -0.63 -3.64 -15.22
C GLY A 267 0.27 -2.93 -16.23
N ALA A 268 -0.31 -2.24 -17.22
CA ALA A 268 0.45 -1.47 -18.20
C ALA A 268 1.27 -0.35 -17.54
N TRP A 269 0.70 0.39 -16.60
CA TRP A 269 1.43 1.41 -15.83
C TRP A 269 2.59 0.80 -15.04
N ILE A 270 2.36 -0.28 -14.29
CA ILE A 270 3.40 -0.96 -13.51
C ILE A 270 4.52 -1.45 -14.44
N VAL A 271 4.19 -2.13 -15.53
CA VAL A 271 5.18 -2.66 -16.48
C VAL A 271 5.98 -1.53 -17.15
N ALA A 272 5.32 -0.45 -17.54
CA ALA A 272 5.98 0.71 -18.14
C ALA A 272 6.97 1.37 -17.16
N LEU A 273 6.54 1.64 -15.93
CA LEU A 273 7.37 2.30 -14.91
C LEU A 273 8.55 1.41 -14.49
N VAL A 274 8.30 0.12 -14.25
CA VAL A 274 9.36 -0.86 -13.94
C VAL A 274 10.32 -1.00 -15.13
N GLY A 275 9.82 -1.13 -16.34
CA GLY A 275 10.63 -1.20 -17.55
C GLY A 275 11.52 0.03 -17.74
N LEU A 276 10.96 1.24 -17.52
CA LEU A 276 11.71 2.49 -17.54
C LEU A 276 12.77 2.55 -16.43
N THR A 277 12.50 2.00 -15.25
CA THR A 277 13.48 1.91 -14.16
C THR A 277 14.68 1.06 -14.57
N PHE A 278 14.44 -0.15 -15.13
CA PHE A 278 15.50 -1.02 -15.62
C PHE A 278 16.28 -0.39 -16.77
N TRP A 279 15.58 0.20 -17.73
CA TRP A 279 16.19 0.85 -18.89
C TRP A 279 17.06 2.04 -18.47
N SER A 280 16.57 2.92 -17.60
CA SER A 280 17.30 4.08 -17.10
C SER A 280 18.55 3.66 -16.34
N PHE A 281 18.45 2.68 -15.42
CA PHE A 281 19.60 2.21 -14.66
C PHE A 281 20.69 1.56 -15.53
N ARG A 282 20.29 0.83 -16.60
CA ARG A 282 21.25 0.23 -17.52
C ARG A 282 22.08 1.26 -18.28
N ARG A 283 21.50 2.43 -18.56
CA ARG A 283 22.16 3.53 -19.31
C ARG A 283 22.91 4.52 -18.42
N GLN A 284 22.80 4.39 -17.11
CA GLN A 284 23.50 5.30 -16.20
C GLN A 284 25.00 5.07 -16.26
N ASP A 285 25.74 6.18 -16.35
CA ASP A 285 27.15 6.20 -16.07
C ASP A 285 27.36 6.20 -14.55
N ILE A 286 28.04 5.16 -14.05
CA ILE A 286 28.30 4.95 -12.63
C ILE A 286 29.82 4.94 -12.46
N ASN A 287 30.43 6.15 -12.53
CA ASN A 287 31.85 6.37 -12.34
C ASN A 287 32.18 6.88 -10.94
#